data_99017d32383b170e875aae05d9f6e982
#
_entry.id   99017d32383b170e875aae05d9f6e982
#
_cell.length_a   1.000
_cell.length_b   1.000
_cell.length_c   1.000
_cell.angle_alpha   90.00
_cell.angle_beta   90.00
_cell.angle_gamma   90.00
#
_symmetry.space_group_name_H-M   'P 1'
#
loop_
_entity.id
_entity.type
_entity.pdbx_description
1 polymer ?
#
loop_
_entity_poly.entity_id
_entity_poly.type
_entity_poly.pdbx_seq_one_letter_code
_entity_poly.pdbx_strand_id
1 'polypeptide(L)'
;MNVSGLFYCSAYSDYTDALNVVEKMKTDEGGYPFCLENKNGGWWAEGTAYTALMYRLRGNEDKYKEAMKALEGIQLDNGLFPAATVENLSTGMELFDGSPWEYSKDPHIAPAVWLVMAANGFDPYVFAGNS
;
A
#
# COMPACT_ATOMS: atom_id res chain seq x y z
N MET A 1 5.24 2.75 -12.26
CA MET A 1 4.81 1.55 -11.50
C MET A 1 4.02 2.04 -10.30
N ASN A 2 2.87 1.48 -10.05
CA ASN A 2 2.09 1.73 -8.84
C ASN A 2 2.29 0.59 -7.83
N VAL A 3 1.86 0.78 -6.59
CA VAL A 3 2.04 -0.22 -5.52
C VAL A 3 1.30 -1.52 -5.82
N SER A 4 0.17 -1.47 -6.54
CA SER A 4 -0.60 -2.67 -6.92
C SER A 4 0.19 -3.63 -7.83
N GLY A 5 1.19 -3.16 -8.55
CA GLY A 5 2.10 -4.01 -9.31
C GLY A 5 2.93 -4.97 -8.45
N LEU A 6 3.03 -4.73 -7.14
CA LEU A 6 3.79 -5.59 -6.22
C LEU A 6 3.21 -7.00 -6.09
N PHE A 7 1.90 -7.19 -6.27
CA PHE A 7 1.27 -8.51 -6.14
C PHE A 7 1.71 -9.50 -7.20
N TYR A 8 1.98 -9.02 -8.40
CA TYR A 8 2.58 -9.88 -9.42
C TYR A 8 4.01 -10.31 -9.05
N CYS A 9 4.64 -9.59 -8.13
CA CYS A 9 6.01 -9.88 -7.69
C CYS A 9 6.09 -10.92 -6.56
N SER A 10 4.99 -11.19 -5.82
CA SER A 10 5.00 -12.17 -4.73
C SER A 10 5.21 -13.61 -5.23
N ALA A 11 4.65 -13.93 -6.40
CA ALA A 11 4.75 -15.24 -7.01
C ALA A 11 6.11 -15.51 -7.72
N TYR A 12 6.92 -14.46 -7.94
CA TYR A 12 8.16 -14.55 -8.71
C TYR A 12 9.33 -13.95 -7.93
N SER A 13 10.27 -14.78 -7.52
CA SER A 13 11.46 -14.36 -6.74
C SER A 13 12.36 -13.34 -7.48
N ASP A 14 12.26 -13.27 -8.80
CA ASP A 14 13.14 -12.46 -9.64
C ASP A 14 12.74 -10.97 -9.72
N TYR A 15 11.59 -10.58 -9.14
CA TYR A 15 11.09 -9.20 -9.17
C TYR A 15 11.43 -8.39 -7.90
N THR A 16 12.56 -8.66 -7.27
CA THR A 16 13.05 -7.90 -6.10
C THR A 16 13.22 -6.42 -6.39
N ASP A 17 13.51 -6.06 -7.64
CA ASP A 17 13.69 -4.67 -8.06
C ASP A 17 12.40 -3.83 -7.94
N ALA A 18 11.23 -4.45 -8.02
CA ALA A 18 9.97 -3.75 -7.83
C ALA A 18 9.83 -3.17 -6.41
N LEU A 19 10.25 -3.91 -5.38
CA LEU A 19 10.28 -3.41 -4.01
C LEU A 19 11.30 -2.25 -3.85
N ASN A 20 12.43 -2.32 -4.54
CA ASN A 20 13.41 -1.23 -4.52
C ASN A 20 12.86 0.06 -5.14
N VAL A 21 12.02 -0.05 -6.19
CA VAL A 21 11.33 1.12 -6.77
C VAL A 21 10.31 1.69 -5.79
N VAL A 22 9.49 0.84 -5.18
CA VAL A 22 8.48 1.26 -4.22
C VAL A 22 9.13 1.91 -3.00
N GLU A 23 10.25 1.39 -2.52
CA GLU A 23 10.98 1.99 -1.39
C GLU A 23 11.44 3.43 -1.65
N LYS A 24 11.77 3.76 -2.91
CA LYS A 24 12.10 5.14 -3.29
C LYS A 24 10.92 6.09 -3.25
N MET A 25 9.69 5.56 -3.21
CA MET A 25 8.46 6.35 -3.09
C MET A 25 8.10 6.65 -1.64
N LYS A 26 8.70 5.94 -0.68
CA LYS A 26 8.36 6.05 0.73
C LYS A 26 8.46 7.50 1.21
N THR A 27 7.41 7.95 1.91
CA THR A 27 7.38 9.26 2.55
C THR A 27 8.14 9.25 3.88
N ASP A 28 8.44 10.42 4.42
CA ASP A 28 9.09 10.55 5.74
C ASP A 28 8.25 9.98 6.88
N GLU A 29 6.92 9.90 6.68
CA GLU A 29 5.98 9.30 7.61
C GLU A 29 5.93 7.76 7.54
N GLY A 30 6.64 7.15 6.60
CA GLY A 30 6.73 5.69 6.43
C GLY A 30 5.64 5.08 5.54
N GLY A 31 4.73 5.87 5.00
CA GLY A 31 3.70 5.43 4.06
C GLY A 31 4.13 5.54 2.60
N TYR A 32 3.36 4.93 1.71
CA TYR A 32 3.65 4.85 0.28
C TYR A 32 2.56 5.54 -0.54
N PRO A 33 2.90 6.51 -1.41
CA PRO A 33 1.94 7.14 -2.31
C PRO A 33 1.50 6.16 -3.40
N PHE A 34 0.43 6.52 -4.12
CA PHE A 34 -0.09 5.69 -5.20
C PHE A 34 0.86 5.62 -6.40
N CYS A 35 1.51 6.71 -6.74
CA CYS A 35 2.44 6.83 -7.87
C CYS A 35 3.65 7.70 -7.53
N LEU A 36 4.66 7.69 -8.41
CA LEU A 36 5.90 8.47 -8.26
C LEU A 36 5.67 9.98 -8.26
N GLU A 37 4.65 10.46 -8.98
CA GLU A 37 4.29 11.88 -9.05
C GLU A 37 3.46 12.33 -7.86
N ASN A 38 4.00 12.18 -6.66
CA ASN A 38 3.32 12.55 -5.42
C ASN A 38 3.41 14.06 -5.16
N LYS A 39 2.55 14.84 -5.79
CA LYS A 39 2.57 16.32 -5.72
C LYS A 39 2.15 16.87 -4.35
N ASN A 40 1.36 16.13 -3.58
CA ASN A 40 0.73 16.60 -2.35
C ASN A 40 1.42 16.07 -1.08
N GLY A 41 2.48 15.27 -1.22
CA GLY A 41 3.26 14.75 -0.09
C GLY A 41 2.55 13.67 0.75
N GLY A 42 1.30 13.34 0.45
CA GLY A 42 0.54 12.32 1.16
C GLY A 42 0.83 10.89 0.70
N TRP A 43 0.19 9.92 1.35
CA TRP A 43 0.32 8.53 0.99
C TRP A 43 -1.01 7.78 1.07
N TRP A 44 -1.06 6.63 0.41
CA TRP A 44 -2.22 5.80 0.22
C TRP A 44 -2.23 4.63 1.22
N ALA A 45 -3.25 4.58 2.08
CA ALA A 45 -3.29 3.62 3.18
C ALA A 45 -3.36 2.16 2.69
N GLU A 46 -4.19 1.88 1.68
CA GLU A 46 -4.28 0.54 1.10
C GLU A 46 -2.95 0.09 0.49
N GLY A 47 -2.30 0.96 -0.28
CA GLY A 47 -0.99 0.67 -0.88
C GLY A 47 0.11 0.46 0.16
N THR A 48 0.05 1.18 1.29
CA THR A 48 0.97 0.97 2.41
C THR A 48 0.73 -0.40 3.06
N ALA A 49 -0.52 -0.84 3.20
CA ALA A 49 -0.85 -2.17 3.70
C ALA A 49 -0.41 -3.29 2.73
N TYR A 50 -0.53 -3.09 1.42
CA TYR A 50 0.05 -3.97 0.41
C TYR A 50 1.56 -4.11 0.57
N THR A 51 2.24 -2.99 0.74
CA THR A 51 3.70 -2.96 0.88
C THR A 51 4.13 -3.66 2.17
N ALA A 52 3.41 -3.48 3.26
CA ALA A 52 3.65 -4.19 4.51
C ALA A 52 3.55 -5.71 4.31
N LEU A 53 2.49 -6.20 3.65
CA LEU A 53 2.34 -7.62 3.32
C LEU A 53 3.53 -8.13 2.50
N MET A 54 3.95 -7.39 1.47
CA MET A 54 5.08 -7.80 0.64
C MET A 54 6.39 -7.91 1.42
N TYR A 55 6.68 -6.96 2.31
CA TYR A 55 7.85 -7.04 3.17
C TYR A 55 7.79 -8.25 4.11
N ARG A 56 6.64 -8.52 4.69
CA ARG A 56 6.46 -9.70 5.55
C ARG A 56 6.69 -11.01 4.79
N LEU A 57 6.09 -11.16 3.61
CA LEU A 57 6.26 -12.35 2.75
C LEU A 57 7.71 -12.56 2.29
N ARG A 58 8.49 -11.47 2.19
CA ARG A 58 9.91 -11.49 1.84
C ARG A 58 10.83 -11.60 3.06
N GLY A 59 10.29 -11.70 4.27
CA GLY A 59 11.08 -11.81 5.51
C GLY A 59 11.78 -10.51 5.93
N ASN A 60 11.39 -9.36 5.36
CA ASN A 60 11.93 -8.05 5.75
C ASN A 60 11.12 -7.46 6.91
N GLU A 61 11.41 -7.93 8.09
CA GLU A 61 10.64 -7.66 9.32
C GLU A 61 10.72 -6.18 9.75
N ASP A 62 11.85 -5.54 9.53
CA ASP A 62 12.03 -4.14 9.92
C ASP A 62 11.16 -3.21 9.08
N LYS A 63 11.17 -3.37 7.76
CA LYS A 63 10.32 -2.59 6.85
C LYS A 63 8.84 -2.92 7.00
N TYR A 64 8.50 -4.18 7.28
CA TYR A 64 7.14 -4.56 7.63
C TYR A 64 6.64 -3.78 8.84
N LYS A 65 7.40 -3.77 9.95
CA LYS A 65 7.04 -3.04 11.17
C LYS A 65 6.95 -1.54 10.95
N GLU A 66 7.82 -0.96 10.14
CA GLU A 66 7.77 0.46 9.79
C GLU A 66 6.47 0.82 9.06
N ALA A 67 6.09 0.05 8.04
CA ALA A 67 4.83 0.27 7.32
C ALA A 67 3.60 0.05 8.20
N MET A 68 3.60 -0.98 9.06
CA MET A 68 2.52 -1.21 10.03
C MET A 68 2.37 -0.06 11.02
N LYS A 69 3.48 0.47 11.52
CA LYS A 69 3.48 1.63 12.43
C LYS A 69 2.92 2.90 11.75
N ALA A 70 3.25 3.12 10.48
CA ALA A 70 2.65 4.24 9.72
C ALA A 70 1.13 4.09 9.64
N LEU A 71 0.61 2.89 9.35
CA LEU A 71 -0.82 2.62 9.33
C LEU A 71 -1.49 2.82 10.69
N GLU A 72 -0.89 2.31 11.76
CA GLU A 72 -1.40 2.52 13.13
C GLU A 72 -1.55 4.01 13.45
N GLY A 73 -0.62 4.84 12.97
CA GLY A 73 -0.62 6.28 13.20
C GLY A 73 -1.78 7.06 12.55
N ILE A 74 -2.47 6.45 11.56
CA ILE A 74 -3.61 7.08 10.86
C ILE A 74 -4.93 6.38 11.10
N GLN A 75 -4.96 5.34 11.94
CA GLN A 75 -6.20 4.64 12.24
C GLN A 75 -7.20 5.58 12.93
N LEU A 76 -8.44 5.57 12.43
CA LEU A 76 -9.52 6.36 12.98
C LEU A 76 -10.11 5.71 14.24
N ASP A 77 -10.79 6.50 15.08
CA ASP A 77 -11.40 6.03 16.36
C ASP A 77 -12.38 4.87 16.16
N ASN A 78 -13.00 4.77 14.99
CA ASN A 78 -13.92 3.69 14.64
C ASN A 78 -13.22 2.43 14.10
N GLY A 79 -11.89 2.40 14.09
CA GLY A 79 -11.07 1.28 13.59
C GLY A 79 -10.86 1.25 12.07
N LEU A 80 -11.49 2.15 11.32
CA LEU A 80 -11.24 2.28 9.88
C LEU A 80 -9.98 3.10 9.60
N PHE A 81 -9.61 3.17 8.35
CA PHE A 81 -8.49 3.97 7.85
C PHE A 81 -8.99 4.97 6.81
N PRO A 82 -8.42 6.18 6.73
CA PRO A 82 -8.67 7.05 5.58
C PRO A 82 -8.10 6.39 4.32
N ALA A 83 -8.69 6.65 3.16
CA ALA A 83 -8.14 6.15 1.90
C ALA A 83 -6.75 6.74 1.64
N ALA A 84 -6.57 8.02 1.94
CA ALA A 84 -5.29 8.73 1.85
C ALA A 84 -5.06 9.64 3.06
N THR A 85 -3.82 10.06 3.31
CA THR A 85 -3.47 10.96 4.41
C THR A 85 -3.71 12.43 4.07
N VAL A 86 -3.94 12.74 2.81
CA VAL A 86 -4.24 14.09 2.30
C VAL A 86 -5.47 14.05 1.40
N GLU A 87 -6.14 15.20 1.24
CA GLU A 87 -7.14 15.36 0.19
C GLU A 87 -6.49 15.40 -1.19
N ASN A 88 -7.20 14.89 -2.19
CA ASN A 88 -6.78 14.90 -3.58
C ASN A 88 -5.41 14.22 -3.82
N LEU A 89 -5.18 13.08 -3.16
CA LEU A 89 -3.99 12.27 -3.45
C LEU A 89 -4.08 11.74 -4.88
N SER A 90 -3.21 12.22 -5.74
CA SER A 90 -3.22 11.85 -7.16
C SER A 90 -2.88 10.37 -7.37
N THR A 91 -3.64 9.71 -8.25
CA THR A 91 -3.30 8.37 -8.76
C THR A 91 -2.46 8.44 -10.04
N GLY A 92 -2.32 9.61 -10.64
CA GLY A 92 -1.71 9.78 -11.97
C GLY A 92 -2.62 9.30 -13.12
N MET A 93 -3.88 8.98 -12.84
CA MET A 93 -4.86 8.50 -13.80
C MET A 93 -6.04 9.47 -13.91
N GLU A 94 -6.82 9.32 -15.00
CA GLU A 94 -8.04 10.07 -15.24
C GLU A 94 -9.26 9.16 -15.24
N LEU A 95 -10.40 9.72 -14.86
CA LEU A 95 -11.71 9.10 -15.02
C LEU A 95 -12.18 9.20 -16.48
N PHE A 96 -13.29 8.52 -16.82
CA PHE A 96 -13.86 8.51 -18.15
C PHE A 96 -14.23 9.89 -18.70
N ASP A 97 -14.53 10.85 -17.81
CA ASP A 97 -14.87 12.23 -18.17
C ASP A 97 -13.66 13.16 -18.27
N GLY A 98 -12.44 12.61 -18.12
CA GLY A 98 -11.19 13.36 -18.18
C GLY A 98 -10.81 14.06 -16.87
N SER A 99 -11.62 13.93 -15.82
CA SER A 99 -11.25 14.45 -14.51
C SER A 99 -10.16 13.59 -13.85
N PRO A 100 -9.28 14.15 -12.99
CA PRO A 100 -8.28 13.37 -12.30
C PRO A 100 -8.93 12.37 -11.34
N TRP A 101 -8.41 11.15 -11.31
CA TRP A 101 -8.77 10.19 -10.26
C TRP A 101 -7.89 10.41 -9.03
N GLU A 102 -8.51 10.77 -7.92
CA GLU A 102 -7.83 11.12 -6.68
C GLU A 102 -8.46 10.39 -5.50
N TYR A 103 -7.66 10.13 -4.47
CA TYR A 103 -8.14 9.63 -3.18
C TYR A 103 -8.31 10.78 -2.19
N SER A 104 -9.32 10.65 -1.32
CA SER A 104 -9.61 11.59 -0.23
C SER A 104 -9.19 11.03 1.14
N LYS A 105 -9.39 11.82 2.18
CA LYS A 105 -9.25 11.39 3.58
C LYS A 105 -10.47 10.64 4.11
N ASP A 106 -11.43 10.32 3.26
CA ASP A 106 -12.62 9.57 3.66
C ASP A 106 -12.27 8.18 4.19
N PRO A 107 -13.02 7.68 5.19
CA PRO A 107 -12.85 6.33 5.70
C PRO A 107 -13.06 5.28 4.60
N HIS A 108 -12.15 4.31 4.53
CA HIS A 108 -12.19 3.25 3.53
C HIS A 108 -11.93 1.88 4.17
N ILE A 109 -12.61 0.84 3.67
CA ILE A 109 -12.50 -0.52 4.21
C ILE A 109 -11.27 -1.28 3.70
N ALA A 110 -10.83 -1.00 2.48
CA ALA A 110 -9.77 -1.78 1.83
C ALA A 110 -8.44 -1.76 2.60
N PRO A 111 -7.96 -0.64 3.16
CA PRO A 111 -6.75 -0.65 3.98
C PRO A 111 -6.84 -1.62 5.16
N ALA A 112 -8.00 -1.70 5.84
CA ALA A 112 -8.20 -2.61 6.98
C ALA A 112 -8.11 -4.08 6.56
N VAL A 113 -8.69 -4.44 5.41
CA VAL A 113 -8.62 -5.81 4.87
C VAL A 113 -7.18 -6.21 4.58
N TRP A 114 -6.43 -5.36 3.89
CA TRP A 114 -5.04 -5.64 3.56
C TRP A 114 -4.11 -5.63 4.78
N LEU A 115 -4.40 -4.80 5.78
CA LEU A 115 -3.69 -4.80 7.05
C LEU A 115 -3.87 -6.14 7.78
N VAL A 116 -5.09 -6.71 7.80
CA VAL A 116 -5.33 -8.04 8.39
C VAL A 116 -4.55 -9.11 7.64
N MET A 117 -4.50 -9.06 6.30
CA MET A 117 -3.69 -9.98 5.50
C MET A 117 -2.20 -9.82 5.82
N ALA A 118 -1.70 -8.60 5.92
CA ALA A 118 -0.32 -8.31 6.29
C ALA A 118 0.00 -8.82 7.70
N ALA A 119 -0.87 -8.59 8.68
CA ALA A 119 -0.71 -9.05 10.05
C ALA A 119 -0.69 -10.58 10.20
N ASN A 120 -1.31 -11.30 9.27
CA ASN A 120 -1.34 -12.77 9.26
C ASN A 120 -0.35 -13.40 8.26
N GLY A 121 0.33 -12.61 7.45
CA GLY A 121 1.20 -13.09 6.37
C GLY A 121 0.44 -13.89 5.30
N PHE A 122 -0.82 -13.53 5.08
CA PHE A 122 -1.69 -14.21 4.11
C PHE A 122 -1.55 -13.56 2.74
N ASP A 123 -1.03 -14.33 1.76
CA ASP A 123 -0.99 -13.92 0.35
C ASP A 123 -2.26 -14.40 -0.36
N PRO A 124 -3.19 -13.50 -0.73
CA PRO A 124 -4.44 -13.87 -1.38
C PRO A 124 -4.29 -14.41 -2.81
N TYR A 125 -3.11 -14.27 -3.40
CA TYR A 125 -2.82 -14.72 -4.78
C TYR A 125 -2.12 -16.08 -4.84
N VAL A 126 -1.64 -16.58 -3.70
CA VAL A 126 -1.09 -17.94 -3.62
C VAL A 126 -2.15 -18.87 -3.05
N PHE A 127 -2.81 -19.63 -3.93
CA PHE A 127 -3.71 -20.68 -3.49
C PHE A 127 -2.89 -21.78 -2.82
N ALA A 128 -3.15 -22.04 -1.54
CA ALA A 128 -2.67 -23.23 -0.85
C ALA A 128 -3.37 -24.47 -1.44
N GLY A 129 -2.92 -24.91 -2.58
CA GLY A 129 -3.54 -26.01 -3.27
C GLY A 129 -2.62 -26.59 -4.31
N ASN A 130 -1.54 -27.20 -3.82
CA ASN A 130 -0.91 -28.36 -4.44
C ASN A 130 0.20 -28.84 -3.50
N SER A 131 -0.25 -29.46 -2.45
CA SER A 131 0.57 -30.46 -1.76
C SER A 131 0.37 -31.81 -2.43
#